data_6cf1c2df9072b45b26ff0a7e1d5ae216
#
_entry.id   6cf1c2df9072b45b26ff0a7e1d5ae216
#
_cell.length_a   1.000
_cell.length_b   1.000
_cell.length_c   1.000
_cell.angle_alpha   90.00
_cell.angle_beta   90.00
_cell.angle_gamma   90.00
#
_symmetry.space_group_name_H-M   'P 1'
#
loop_
_entity.id
_entity.type
_entity.pdbx_description
1 polymer ?
#
loop_
_entity_poly.entity_id
_entity_poly.type
_entity_poly.pdbx_seq_one_letter_code
_entity_poly.pdbx_strand_id
1 'polypeptide(L)'
;MNCARCLKKECYNGKDCLEIEGEIKNLYNDHEIEVMKIAASIEARYYMEKTRIEEIILFSQMMNYKRIGLAFCVGLEKEAREIYSIFKQHFKVYSACCKICGTDKADFDLEQIDPNRYESMCNPLGQASVLNEKNTDLNIIIGLCIGHDLLFTQHSKAPVTTLAVKDRVLAHNPLGAIYSRYYLNKIHENKFKEPEPKDHE
;
A
#
# COMPACT_ATOMS: atom_id res chain seq x y z
N MET A 1 0.98 22.43 12.88
CA MET A 1 -0.02 22.53 11.77
C MET A 1 -1.07 21.43 11.90
N ASN A 2 -2.36 21.68 11.66
CA ASN A 2 -3.42 20.68 11.72
C ASN A 2 -4.48 20.91 10.61
N CYS A 3 -4.13 20.53 9.38
CA CYS A 3 -5.00 20.72 8.22
C CYS A 3 -6.28 19.87 8.28
N ALA A 4 -6.29 18.74 9.00
CA ALA A 4 -7.50 17.92 9.16
C ALA A 4 -8.61 18.67 9.92
N ARG A 5 -8.26 19.61 10.80
CA ARG A 5 -9.22 20.43 11.57
C ARG A 5 -9.51 21.80 10.94
N CYS A 6 -8.90 22.12 9.81
CA CYS A 6 -9.12 23.38 9.12
C CYS A 6 -10.48 23.39 8.41
N LEU A 7 -11.36 24.28 8.78
CA LEU A 7 -12.70 24.42 8.18
C LEU A 7 -12.68 25.29 6.92
N LYS A 8 -11.75 26.25 6.82
CA LYS A 8 -11.74 27.23 5.73
C LYS A 8 -11.23 26.66 4.40
N LYS A 9 -10.19 25.76 4.46
CA LYS A 9 -9.57 25.14 3.27
C LYS A 9 -9.20 26.17 2.17
N GLU A 10 -8.78 27.38 2.55
CA GLU A 10 -8.44 28.47 1.62
C GLU A 10 -7.28 28.10 0.67
N CYS A 11 -6.46 27.10 1.04
CA CYS A 11 -5.44 26.53 0.17
C CYS A 11 -6.02 25.93 -1.13
N TYR A 12 -7.27 25.46 -1.11
CA TYR A 12 -7.98 25.03 -2.32
C TYR A 12 -8.15 26.16 -3.34
N ASN A 13 -8.17 27.42 -2.87
CA ASN A 13 -8.28 28.63 -3.70
C ASN A 13 -6.93 29.35 -3.84
N GLY A 14 -5.81 28.66 -3.65
CA GLY A 14 -4.46 29.18 -3.91
C GLY A 14 -3.79 29.92 -2.75
N LYS A 15 -4.35 29.87 -1.52
CA LYS A 15 -3.69 30.50 -0.38
C LYS A 15 -2.54 29.63 0.15
N ASP A 16 -1.33 30.16 0.13
CA ASP A 16 -0.21 29.57 0.86
C ASP A 16 -0.28 29.93 2.34
N CYS A 17 -0.81 28.99 3.15
CA CYS A 17 -1.01 29.20 4.58
C CYS A 17 0.27 29.13 5.42
N LEU A 18 1.37 28.64 4.84
CA LEU A 18 2.64 28.42 5.51
C LEU A 18 3.78 29.25 4.92
N GLU A 19 3.51 29.94 3.82
CA GLU A 19 4.49 30.76 3.09
C GLU A 19 5.73 29.96 2.61
N ILE A 20 5.50 28.68 2.21
CA ILE A 20 6.55 27.74 1.77
C ILE A 20 6.45 27.36 0.29
N GLU A 21 5.53 27.90 -0.48
CA GLU A 21 5.27 27.53 -1.88
C GLU A 21 6.54 27.58 -2.71
N GLY A 22 7.34 28.65 -2.57
CA GLY A 22 8.59 28.81 -3.32
C GLY A 22 9.64 27.74 -3.01
N GLU A 23 9.78 27.39 -1.75
CA GLU A 23 10.68 26.31 -1.33
C GLU A 23 10.24 24.96 -1.87
N ILE A 24 8.95 24.64 -1.73
CA ILE A 24 8.40 23.36 -2.19
C ILE A 24 8.47 23.21 -3.71
N LYS A 25 8.23 24.27 -4.49
CA LYS A 25 8.36 24.23 -5.94
C LYS A 25 9.77 23.81 -6.39
N ASN A 26 10.80 24.21 -5.64
CA ASN A 26 12.20 23.88 -5.95
C ASN A 26 12.60 22.44 -5.56
N LEU A 27 11.77 21.71 -4.83
CA LEU A 27 12.04 20.31 -4.49
C LEU A 27 11.71 19.35 -5.63
N TYR A 28 10.82 19.74 -6.56
CA TYR A 28 10.41 18.87 -7.67
C TYR A 28 11.49 18.80 -8.74
N ASN A 29 12.00 17.60 -8.99
CA ASN A 29 12.85 17.33 -10.16
C ASN A 29 11.99 16.99 -11.41
N ASP A 30 12.64 16.85 -12.56
CA ASP A 30 11.96 16.61 -13.85
C ASP A 30 11.12 15.32 -13.84
N HIS A 31 11.61 14.25 -13.21
CA HIS A 31 10.88 12.98 -13.10
C HIS A 31 9.63 13.13 -12.24
N GLU A 32 9.72 13.81 -11.10
CA GLU A 32 8.57 14.06 -10.22
C GLU A 32 7.53 14.93 -10.91
N ILE A 33 7.97 15.92 -11.69
CA ILE A 33 7.06 16.71 -12.53
C ILE A 33 6.39 15.86 -13.60
N GLU A 34 7.09 14.90 -14.22
CA GLU A 34 6.49 13.96 -15.18
C GLU A 34 5.42 13.10 -14.52
N VAL A 35 5.71 12.53 -13.34
CA VAL A 35 4.74 11.77 -12.52
C VAL A 35 3.49 12.62 -12.25
N MET A 36 3.66 13.87 -11.81
CA MET A 36 2.54 14.78 -11.53
C MET A 36 1.72 15.11 -12.78
N LYS A 37 2.36 15.36 -13.92
CA LYS A 37 1.68 15.65 -15.19
C LYS A 37 0.82 14.46 -15.65
N ILE A 38 1.33 13.25 -15.53
CA ILE A 38 0.61 12.03 -15.91
C ILE A 38 -0.56 11.80 -14.96
N ALA A 39 -0.35 11.91 -13.65
CA ALA A 39 -1.40 11.75 -12.66
C ALA A 39 -2.54 12.76 -12.88
N ALA A 40 -2.22 14.05 -13.04
CA ALA A 40 -3.18 15.10 -13.33
C ALA A 40 -3.93 14.88 -14.65
N SER A 41 -3.24 14.36 -15.67
CA SER A 41 -3.87 14.05 -16.97
C SER A 41 -4.92 12.93 -16.85
N ILE A 42 -4.63 11.88 -16.06
CA ILE A 42 -5.57 10.79 -15.81
C ILE A 42 -6.79 11.33 -15.05
N GLU A 43 -6.57 12.07 -13.97
CA GLU A 43 -7.65 12.68 -13.19
C GLU A 43 -8.54 13.57 -14.07
N ALA A 44 -7.94 14.50 -14.83
CA ALA A 44 -8.70 15.46 -15.63
C ALA A 44 -9.51 14.81 -16.77
N ARG A 45 -8.98 13.73 -17.40
CA ARG A 45 -9.63 13.08 -18.54
C ARG A 45 -10.65 12.04 -18.16
N TYR A 46 -10.48 11.40 -16.99
CA TYR A 46 -11.27 10.24 -16.58
C TYR A 46 -11.87 10.42 -15.17
N TYR A 47 -12.14 11.64 -14.77
CA TYR A 47 -12.68 11.98 -13.46
C TYR A 47 -13.95 11.18 -13.17
N MET A 48 -13.94 10.36 -12.11
CA MET A 48 -15.01 9.43 -11.71
C MET A 48 -15.43 8.37 -12.75
N GLU A 49 -14.60 8.11 -13.78
CA GLU A 49 -14.89 7.10 -14.80
C GLU A 49 -14.05 5.83 -14.63
N LYS A 50 -12.84 5.96 -14.08
CA LYS A 50 -11.89 4.85 -13.98
C LYS A 50 -11.78 4.33 -12.55
N THR A 51 -11.68 3.01 -12.44
CA THR A 51 -11.35 2.33 -11.18
C THR A 51 -9.86 2.47 -10.89
N ARG A 52 -9.47 2.30 -9.61
CA ARG A 52 -8.05 2.34 -9.22
C ARG A 52 -7.17 1.37 -10.01
N ILE A 53 -7.68 0.21 -10.39
CA ILE A 53 -6.95 -0.75 -11.24
C ILE A 53 -6.69 -0.16 -12.61
N GLU A 54 -7.70 0.41 -13.25
CA GLU A 54 -7.57 1.05 -14.56
C GLU A 54 -6.64 2.27 -14.53
N GLU A 55 -6.72 3.08 -13.48
CA GLU A 55 -5.81 4.22 -13.26
C GLU A 55 -4.34 3.77 -13.16
N ILE A 56 -4.07 2.69 -12.40
CA ILE A 56 -2.70 2.16 -12.29
C ILE A 56 -2.20 1.64 -13.65
N ILE A 57 -3.06 1.00 -14.45
CA ILE A 57 -2.71 0.54 -15.79
C ILE A 57 -2.39 1.73 -16.70
N LEU A 58 -3.27 2.73 -16.75
CA LEU A 58 -3.09 3.94 -17.55
C LEU A 58 -1.81 4.69 -17.15
N PHE A 59 -1.62 4.89 -15.85
CA PHE A 59 -0.42 5.54 -15.32
C PHE A 59 0.85 4.80 -15.74
N SER A 60 0.87 3.48 -15.55
CA SER A 60 2.02 2.66 -15.90
C SER A 60 2.32 2.67 -17.40
N GLN A 61 1.29 2.70 -18.25
CA GLN A 61 1.45 2.81 -19.70
C GLN A 61 2.01 4.17 -20.10
N MET A 62 1.49 5.26 -19.52
CA MET A 62 1.94 6.63 -19.81
C MET A 62 3.36 6.89 -19.29
N MET A 63 3.74 6.29 -18.16
CA MET A 63 5.12 6.26 -17.65
C MET A 63 6.05 5.32 -18.44
N ASN A 64 5.53 4.64 -19.45
CA ASN A 64 6.28 3.66 -20.25
C ASN A 64 6.86 2.49 -19.42
N TYR A 65 6.26 2.16 -18.28
CA TYR A 65 6.64 1.01 -17.46
C TYR A 65 6.36 -0.30 -18.21
N LYS A 66 7.24 -1.27 -18.03
CA LYS A 66 7.16 -2.58 -18.71
C LYS A 66 7.00 -3.74 -17.75
N ARG A 67 7.52 -3.60 -16.52
CA ARG A 67 7.61 -4.66 -15.52
C ARG A 67 6.92 -4.22 -14.25
N ILE A 68 5.83 -4.92 -13.92
CA ILE A 68 5.03 -4.66 -12.72
C ILE A 68 5.27 -5.75 -11.69
N GLY A 69 5.55 -5.36 -10.46
CA GLY A 69 5.63 -6.25 -9.31
C GLY A 69 4.33 -6.22 -8.49
N LEU A 70 3.87 -7.40 -8.06
CA LEU A 70 2.75 -7.54 -7.14
C LEU A 70 3.24 -8.15 -5.83
N ALA A 71 3.18 -7.38 -4.73
CA ALA A 71 3.45 -7.87 -3.38
C ALA A 71 2.13 -8.10 -2.66
N PHE A 72 1.76 -9.37 -2.43
CA PHE A 72 0.44 -9.70 -1.90
C PHE A 72 0.49 -10.53 -0.62
N CYS A 73 -0.54 -10.35 0.21
CA CYS A 73 -0.78 -11.22 1.37
C CYS A 73 -1.41 -12.55 0.90
N VAL A 74 -0.97 -13.68 1.47
CA VAL A 74 -1.53 -15.00 1.18
C VAL A 74 -3.05 -15.06 1.34
N GLY A 75 -3.61 -14.31 2.30
CA GLY A 75 -5.06 -14.22 2.51
C GLY A 75 -5.82 -13.45 1.41
N LEU A 76 -5.13 -12.94 0.39
CA LEU A 76 -5.69 -12.28 -0.80
C LEU A 76 -5.19 -12.97 -2.08
N GLU A 77 -4.90 -14.27 -2.00
CA GLU A 77 -4.38 -15.03 -3.14
C GLU A 77 -5.33 -15.03 -4.35
N LYS A 78 -6.63 -15.13 -4.09
CA LYS A 78 -7.64 -15.15 -5.16
C LYS A 78 -7.68 -13.81 -5.89
N GLU A 79 -7.74 -12.72 -5.14
CA GLU A 79 -7.73 -11.35 -5.67
C GLU A 79 -6.42 -11.06 -6.40
N ALA A 80 -5.29 -11.48 -5.83
CA ALA A 80 -3.98 -11.30 -6.46
C ALA A 80 -3.87 -12.07 -7.79
N ARG A 81 -4.49 -13.24 -7.91
CA ARG A 81 -4.55 -14.02 -9.15
C ARG A 81 -5.34 -13.31 -10.25
N GLU A 82 -6.49 -12.73 -9.91
CA GLU A 82 -7.29 -11.95 -10.86
C GLU A 82 -6.55 -10.69 -11.29
N ILE A 83 -5.97 -9.97 -10.34
CA ILE A 83 -5.16 -8.76 -10.61
C ILE A 83 -3.98 -9.12 -11.52
N TYR A 84 -3.27 -10.21 -11.25
CA TYR A 84 -2.19 -10.71 -12.10
C TYR A 84 -2.67 -10.93 -13.55
N SER A 85 -3.83 -11.58 -13.72
CA SER A 85 -4.40 -11.89 -15.04
C SER A 85 -4.76 -10.61 -15.81
N ILE A 86 -5.25 -9.59 -15.14
CA ILE A 86 -5.55 -8.27 -15.72
C ILE A 86 -4.25 -7.58 -16.16
N PHE A 87 -3.30 -7.44 -15.25
CA PHE A 87 -2.04 -6.71 -15.54
C PHE A 87 -1.17 -7.40 -16.58
N LYS A 88 -1.19 -8.74 -16.64
CA LYS A 88 -0.44 -9.54 -17.63
C LYS A 88 -0.85 -9.23 -19.08
N GLN A 89 -2.03 -8.70 -19.30
CA GLN A 89 -2.48 -8.30 -20.64
C GLN A 89 -1.72 -7.06 -21.18
N HIS A 90 -1.11 -6.29 -20.28
CA HIS A 90 -0.47 -5.00 -20.59
C HIS A 90 1.02 -4.97 -20.29
N PHE A 91 1.49 -5.79 -19.34
CA PHE A 91 2.84 -5.72 -18.78
C PHE A 91 3.45 -7.11 -18.57
N LYS A 92 4.77 -7.15 -18.39
CA LYS A 92 5.44 -8.28 -17.78
C LYS A 92 5.25 -8.22 -16.28
N VAL A 93 4.52 -9.17 -15.71
CA VAL A 93 4.14 -9.16 -14.28
C VAL A 93 4.93 -10.19 -13.50
N TYR A 94 5.43 -9.78 -12.34
CA TYR A 94 6.04 -10.63 -11.33
C TYR A 94 5.23 -10.53 -10.04
N SER A 95 5.13 -11.62 -9.29
CA SER A 95 4.37 -11.60 -8.05
C SER A 95 5.12 -12.32 -6.93
N ALA A 96 5.05 -11.78 -5.72
CA ALA A 96 5.66 -12.34 -4.53
C ALA A 96 4.62 -12.43 -3.39
N CYS A 97 4.37 -13.66 -2.93
CA CYS A 97 3.52 -13.91 -1.76
C CYS A 97 4.25 -13.50 -0.48
N CYS A 98 3.51 -13.03 0.53
CA CYS A 98 4.11 -12.68 1.82
C CYS A 98 4.78 -13.84 2.57
N LYS A 99 4.48 -15.10 2.20
CA LYS A 99 5.10 -16.29 2.80
C LYS A 99 6.35 -16.78 2.03
N ILE A 100 6.89 -15.94 1.15
CA ILE A 100 8.11 -16.27 0.41
C ILE A 100 9.25 -16.62 1.36
N CYS A 101 10.11 -17.55 0.93
CA CYS A 101 11.20 -18.19 1.68
C CYS A 101 10.74 -19.22 2.72
N GLY A 102 9.49 -19.23 3.14
CA GLY A 102 8.99 -20.20 4.13
C GLY A 102 9.73 -20.15 5.48
N THR A 103 10.25 -18.99 5.90
CA THR A 103 11.00 -18.83 7.15
C THR A 103 10.07 -18.99 8.36
N ASP A 104 10.49 -19.75 9.38
CA ASP A 104 9.71 -19.90 10.61
C ASP A 104 9.73 -18.61 11.43
N LYS A 105 8.61 -18.32 12.07
CA LYS A 105 8.52 -17.22 13.07
C LYS A 105 9.48 -17.44 14.24
N ALA A 106 9.69 -18.68 14.65
CA ALA A 106 10.61 -19.02 15.72
C ALA A 106 12.06 -18.62 15.44
N ASP A 107 12.49 -18.56 14.17
CA ASP A 107 13.85 -18.13 13.80
C ASP A 107 14.16 -16.67 14.19
N PHE A 108 13.14 -15.89 14.45
CA PHE A 108 13.23 -14.45 14.81
C PHE A 108 12.49 -14.11 16.09
N ASP A 109 12.18 -15.08 16.93
CA ASP A 109 11.44 -14.89 18.19
C ASP A 109 10.11 -14.14 18.01
N LEU A 110 9.44 -14.35 16.87
CA LEU A 110 8.16 -13.72 16.57
C LEU A 110 7.00 -14.49 17.22
N GLU A 111 6.06 -13.76 17.82
CA GLU A 111 4.87 -14.35 18.41
C GLU A 111 4.07 -15.18 17.39
N GLN A 112 3.77 -16.43 17.75
CA GLN A 112 3.01 -17.38 16.94
C GLN A 112 1.53 -17.41 17.39
N ILE A 113 0.63 -17.76 16.46
CA ILE A 113 -0.79 -17.98 16.80
C ILE A 113 -0.92 -19.27 17.64
N ASP A 114 -0.16 -20.31 17.27
CA ASP A 114 -0.04 -21.58 17.98
C ASP A 114 1.45 -21.92 18.11
N PRO A 115 2.04 -21.80 19.32
CA PRO A 115 3.48 -22.03 19.51
C PRO A 115 3.90 -23.47 19.31
N ASN A 116 2.94 -24.42 19.26
CA ASN A 116 3.23 -25.83 19.03
C ASN A 116 3.25 -26.20 17.54
N ARG A 117 3.07 -25.24 16.64
CA ARG A 117 3.03 -25.49 15.21
C ARG A 117 3.98 -24.59 14.46
N TYR A 118 4.58 -25.14 13.41
CA TYR A 118 5.31 -24.33 12.45
C TYR A 118 4.42 -23.23 11.88
N GLU A 119 4.88 -22.00 11.97
CA GLU A 119 4.19 -20.85 11.39
C GLU A 119 5.15 -20.01 10.55
N SER A 120 5.04 -20.14 9.21
CA SER A 120 5.82 -19.30 8.32
C SER A 120 5.54 -17.82 8.59
N MET A 121 6.58 -17.03 8.81
CA MET A 121 6.46 -15.58 8.98
C MET A 121 6.03 -14.90 7.67
N CYS A 122 5.53 -13.67 7.75
CA CYS A 122 5.46 -12.80 6.60
C CYS A 122 6.84 -12.19 6.36
N ASN A 123 7.30 -12.23 5.10
CA ASN A 123 8.66 -11.80 4.72
C ASN A 123 8.61 -10.65 3.70
N PRO A 124 8.34 -9.41 4.13
CA PRO A 124 8.27 -8.25 3.24
C PRO A 124 9.62 -7.93 2.58
N LEU A 125 10.74 -8.18 3.27
CA LEU A 125 12.07 -8.00 2.70
C LEU A 125 12.33 -9.02 1.58
N GLY A 126 11.93 -10.27 1.78
CA GLY A 126 12.00 -11.29 0.73
C GLY A 126 11.15 -10.91 -0.49
N GLN A 127 9.93 -10.39 -0.28
CA GLN A 127 9.09 -9.89 -1.37
C GLN A 127 9.79 -8.76 -2.15
N ALA A 128 10.34 -7.77 -1.44
CA ALA A 128 11.05 -6.66 -2.06
C ALA A 128 12.31 -7.13 -2.81
N SER A 129 13.11 -8.02 -2.20
CA SER A 129 14.34 -8.56 -2.80
C SER A 129 14.06 -9.23 -4.14
N VAL A 130 13.07 -10.14 -4.19
CA VAL A 130 12.73 -10.87 -5.42
C VAL A 130 12.24 -9.92 -6.52
N LEU A 131 11.43 -8.93 -6.19
CA LEU A 131 10.94 -7.95 -7.16
C LEU A 131 12.05 -7.01 -7.63
N ASN A 132 12.97 -6.64 -6.73
CA ASN A 132 14.17 -5.87 -7.07
C ASN A 132 15.07 -6.60 -8.06
N GLU A 133 15.28 -7.93 -7.91
CA GLU A 133 16.03 -8.75 -8.86
C GLU A 133 15.37 -8.79 -10.24
N LYS A 134 14.05 -8.67 -10.31
CA LYS A 134 13.32 -8.61 -11.58
C LYS A 134 13.35 -7.21 -12.21
N ASN A 135 13.95 -6.24 -11.53
CA ASN A 135 14.01 -4.83 -11.96
C ASN A 135 12.63 -4.32 -12.37
N THR A 136 11.66 -4.50 -11.49
CA THR A 136 10.30 -3.96 -11.71
C THR A 136 10.33 -2.44 -11.80
N ASP A 137 9.42 -1.87 -12.59
CA ASP A 137 9.35 -0.41 -12.79
C ASP A 137 8.36 0.23 -11.79
N LEU A 138 7.38 -0.56 -11.31
CA LEU A 138 6.42 -0.20 -10.28
C LEU A 138 6.05 -1.44 -9.48
N ASN A 139 5.96 -1.33 -8.16
CA ASN A 139 5.46 -2.37 -7.28
C ASN A 139 4.08 -2.00 -6.71
N ILE A 140 3.16 -2.97 -6.68
CA ILE A 140 1.79 -2.81 -6.21
C ILE A 140 1.57 -3.67 -4.97
N ILE A 141 1.18 -3.04 -3.87
CA ILE A 141 0.80 -3.73 -2.63
C ILE A 141 -0.66 -4.17 -2.71
N ILE A 142 -0.90 -5.46 -2.41
CA ILE A 142 -2.22 -6.08 -2.32
C ILE A 142 -2.39 -6.66 -0.91
N GLY A 143 -2.85 -5.83 0.02
CA GLY A 143 -3.24 -6.21 1.37
C GLY A 143 -2.10 -6.68 2.28
N LEU A 144 -0.91 -6.11 2.22
CA LEU A 144 0.11 -6.35 3.23
C LEU A 144 -0.36 -5.81 4.59
N CYS A 145 0.01 -6.50 5.67
CA CYS A 145 -0.34 -6.08 7.03
C CYS A 145 0.45 -4.82 7.41
N ILE A 146 -0.09 -4.06 8.37
CA ILE A 146 0.63 -2.91 8.96
C ILE A 146 2.01 -3.35 9.45
N GLY A 147 3.02 -2.54 9.17
CA GLY A 147 4.42 -2.85 9.41
C GLY A 147 5.09 -3.62 8.27
N HIS A 148 4.40 -4.60 7.66
CA HIS A 148 4.93 -5.33 6.50
C HIS A 148 4.90 -4.49 5.23
N ASP A 149 3.88 -3.67 5.05
CA ASP A 149 3.78 -2.66 3.99
C ASP A 149 4.86 -1.58 4.13
N LEU A 150 5.16 -1.15 5.37
CA LEU A 150 6.25 -0.21 5.65
C LEU A 150 7.61 -0.79 5.24
N LEU A 151 7.92 -2.00 5.71
CA LEU A 151 9.19 -2.67 5.40
C LEU A 151 9.32 -2.96 3.90
N PHE A 152 8.26 -3.44 3.25
CA PHE A 152 8.27 -3.67 1.82
C PHE A 152 8.57 -2.38 1.04
N THR A 153 7.88 -1.28 1.39
CA THR A 153 8.07 0.02 0.73
C THR A 153 9.48 0.55 0.93
N GLN A 154 10.02 0.42 2.14
CA GLN A 154 11.37 0.87 2.47
C GLN A 154 12.46 0.13 1.69
N HIS A 155 12.26 -1.16 1.41
CA HIS A 155 13.25 -2.02 0.74
C HIS A 155 13.00 -2.20 -0.77
N SER A 156 11.89 -1.68 -1.29
CA SER A 156 11.60 -1.66 -2.72
C SER A 156 12.47 -0.62 -3.43
N LYS A 157 13.16 -1.05 -4.51
CA LYS A 157 13.90 -0.12 -5.40
C LYS A 157 12.97 0.62 -6.36
N ALA A 158 11.93 -0.06 -6.84
CA ALA A 158 10.90 0.57 -7.64
C ALA A 158 9.94 1.37 -6.77
N PRO A 159 9.32 2.43 -7.28
CA PRO A 159 8.23 3.12 -6.59
C PRO A 159 7.12 2.14 -6.22
N VAL A 160 6.43 2.43 -5.12
CA VAL A 160 5.39 1.55 -4.57
C VAL A 160 4.04 2.28 -4.55
N THR A 161 3.01 1.60 -5.01
CA THR A 161 1.63 2.05 -4.82
C THR A 161 0.80 0.97 -4.13
N THR A 162 -0.24 1.37 -3.40
CA THR A 162 -1.15 0.44 -2.73
C THR A 162 -2.46 0.34 -3.52
N LEU A 163 -2.84 -0.88 -3.88
CA LEU A 163 -4.14 -1.18 -4.46
C LEU A 163 -5.16 -1.56 -3.39
N ALA A 164 -4.76 -2.40 -2.44
CA ALA A 164 -5.60 -2.79 -1.32
C ALA A 164 -4.83 -2.72 0.00
N VAL A 165 -5.44 -2.15 1.03
CA VAL A 165 -4.94 -2.12 2.40
C VAL A 165 -5.45 -3.33 3.16
N LYS A 166 -4.64 -3.93 4.03
CA LYS A 166 -5.07 -5.07 4.83
C LYS A 166 -6.00 -4.64 5.95
N ASP A 167 -7.22 -5.11 5.88
CA ASP A 167 -8.20 -5.03 6.97
C ASP A 167 -9.02 -6.33 6.99
N ARG A 168 -8.80 -7.16 8.02
CA ARG A 168 -9.47 -8.46 8.16
C ARG A 168 -10.91 -8.34 8.65
N VAL A 169 -11.26 -7.20 9.22
CA VAL A 169 -12.56 -6.95 9.85
C VAL A 169 -13.54 -6.31 8.86
N LEU A 170 -13.03 -5.40 8.02
CA LEU A 170 -13.84 -4.57 7.13
C LEU A 170 -13.62 -4.88 5.64
N ALA A 171 -13.31 -6.14 5.32
CA ALA A 171 -13.12 -6.59 3.94
C ALA A 171 -12.15 -5.69 3.14
N HIS A 172 -11.02 -5.34 3.77
CA HIS A 172 -9.98 -4.48 3.19
C HIS A 172 -10.42 -3.04 2.87
N ASN A 173 -11.48 -2.58 3.53
CA ASN A 173 -11.94 -1.19 3.46
C ASN A 173 -11.84 -0.51 4.85
N PRO A 174 -10.65 -0.06 5.28
CA PRO A 174 -10.46 0.53 6.61
C PRO A 174 -11.29 1.79 6.86
N LEU A 175 -11.67 2.52 5.81
CA LEU A 175 -12.57 3.68 5.94
C LEU A 175 -13.99 3.26 6.37
N GLY A 176 -14.38 1.99 6.17
CA GLY A 176 -15.63 1.46 6.68
C GLY A 176 -15.80 1.63 8.20
N ALA A 177 -14.68 1.66 8.95
CA ALA A 177 -14.71 1.94 10.38
C ALA A 177 -15.23 3.36 10.70
N ILE A 178 -14.89 4.32 9.87
CA ILE A 178 -15.32 5.72 10.05
C ILE A 178 -16.79 5.91 9.68
N TYR A 179 -17.27 5.17 8.69
CA TYR A 179 -18.68 5.23 8.26
C TYR A 179 -19.62 4.39 9.12
N SER A 180 -19.09 3.45 9.88
CA SER A 180 -19.87 2.60 10.79
C SER A 180 -19.87 3.18 12.21
N ARG A 181 -21.04 3.63 12.67
CA ARG A 181 -21.19 4.16 14.04
C ARG A 181 -20.73 3.18 15.11
N TYR A 182 -20.96 1.88 14.90
CA TYR A 182 -20.52 0.83 15.79
C TYR A 182 -18.98 0.81 15.93
N TYR A 183 -18.26 0.73 14.82
CA TYR A 183 -16.79 0.67 14.86
C TYR A 183 -16.18 1.99 15.31
N LEU A 184 -16.74 3.13 14.90
CA LEU A 184 -16.28 4.45 15.31
C LEU A 184 -16.37 4.61 16.83
N ASN A 185 -17.51 4.26 17.44
CA ASN A 185 -17.68 4.29 18.89
C ASN A 185 -16.69 3.33 19.58
N LYS A 186 -16.59 2.10 19.10
CA LYS A 186 -15.63 1.12 19.63
C LYS A 186 -14.20 1.64 19.64
N ILE A 187 -13.77 2.32 18.56
CA ILE A 187 -12.43 2.91 18.46
C ILE A 187 -12.25 4.05 19.47
N HIS A 188 -13.25 4.91 19.64
CA HIS A 188 -13.21 6.02 20.59
C HIS A 188 -13.23 5.55 22.05
N GLU A 189 -13.97 4.49 22.36
CA GLU A 189 -14.12 3.94 23.71
C GLU A 189 -12.94 3.06 24.12
N ASN A 190 -12.28 2.40 23.17
CA ASN A 190 -11.13 1.56 23.45
C ASN A 190 -9.91 2.45 23.77
N LYS A 191 -9.51 2.46 25.04
CA LYS A 191 -8.14 2.79 25.39
C LYS A 191 -7.28 1.64 24.88
N PHE A 192 -6.53 1.86 23.81
CA PHE A 192 -5.56 0.88 23.33
C PHE A 192 -4.55 0.61 24.44
N LYS A 193 -4.74 -0.50 25.14
CA LYS A 193 -3.74 -1.06 26.04
C LYS A 193 -2.79 -1.93 25.20
N GLU A 194 -1.53 -1.95 25.56
CA GLU A 194 -0.63 -2.97 25.04
C GLU A 194 -1.25 -4.36 25.27
N PRO A 195 -1.18 -5.27 24.30
CA PRO A 195 -1.68 -6.62 24.52
C PRO A 195 -0.93 -7.24 25.69
N GLU A 196 -1.67 -7.76 26.64
CA GLU A 196 -1.07 -8.57 27.70
C GLU A 196 -0.43 -9.81 27.05
N PRO A 197 0.78 -10.21 27.52
CA PRO A 197 1.39 -11.44 27.02
C PRO A 197 0.36 -12.58 27.20
N LYS A 198 0.15 -13.39 26.16
CA LYS A 198 -0.68 -14.57 26.29
C LYS A 198 0.08 -15.53 27.23
N ASP A 199 -0.53 -15.82 28.38
CA ASP A 199 -0.06 -16.92 29.22
C ASP A 199 -0.20 -18.19 28.38
N HIS A 200 0.91 -18.76 28.01
CA HIS A 200 1.00 -20.03 27.30
C HIS A 200 0.89 -21.13 28.37
N GLU A 201 -0.34 -21.58 28.70
CA GLU A 201 -0.57 -22.83 29.41
C GLU A 201 -0.36 -24.05 28.50
#